data_e653814ff337234c4d8e97ab60e2a515
#
_entry.id   e653814ff337234c4d8e97ab60e2a515
#
_cell.length_a   1.000
_cell.length_b   1.000
_cell.length_c   1.000
_cell.angle_alpha   90.00
_cell.angle_beta   90.00
_cell.angle_gamma   90.00
#
_symmetry.space_group_name_H-M   'P 1'
#
loop_
_entity.id
_entity.type
_entity.pdbx_description
1 polymer ?
#
loop_
_entity_poly.entity_id
_entity_poly.type
_entity_poly.pdbx_seq_one_letter_code
_entity_poly.pdbx_strand_id
1 'polypeptide(L)'
;MRAFLSLFLPLLISSLHAEKIITNPNWVARNTPVVTVDSILLRDTVSRMYITLKQLPHTSLTIHDDWVVQDSIKRFSGKVRDIDGVDFDRIFQFDSDSTIHIEMDFPALPPSLTEVDIIGNQKSNEIRIIGLSLTEKRNKTSIYPQPNPIYRSATPAI
;
A
#
# COMPACT_ATOMS: atom_id res chain seq x y z
N MET A 1 55.88 -23.43 -28.58
CA MET A 1 54.78 -23.59 -27.63
C MET A 1 54.23 -22.21 -27.25
N ARG A 2 53.08 -21.81 -27.77
CA ARG A 2 52.43 -20.56 -27.45
C ARG A 2 51.18 -20.90 -26.61
N ALA A 3 51.20 -20.56 -25.32
CA ALA A 3 50.10 -20.72 -24.42
C ALA A 3 49.10 -19.58 -24.65
N PHE A 4 47.89 -19.91 -25.12
CA PHE A 4 46.74 -19.01 -25.17
C PHE A 4 46.12 -18.95 -23.75
N LEU A 5 46.33 -17.84 -23.04
CA LEU A 5 45.67 -17.53 -21.80
C LEU A 5 44.28 -16.97 -22.13
N SER A 6 43.27 -17.83 -22.06
CA SER A 6 41.85 -17.43 -22.23
C SER A 6 41.39 -16.73 -20.97
N LEU A 7 41.24 -15.41 -21.03
CA LEU A 7 40.71 -14.59 -19.93
C LEU A 7 39.19 -14.72 -19.95
N PHE A 8 38.64 -15.63 -19.12
CA PHE A 8 37.20 -15.69 -18.85
C PHE A 8 36.82 -14.50 -17.95
N LEU A 9 36.25 -13.47 -18.56
CA LEU A 9 35.63 -12.34 -17.82
C LEU A 9 34.21 -12.78 -17.42
N PRO A 10 33.89 -12.96 -16.11
CA PRO A 10 32.53 -13.22 -15.71
C PRO A 10 31.69 -11.98 -15.96
N LEU A 11 30.74 -12.07 -16.87
CA LEU A 11 29.71 -11.08 -17.10
C LEU A 11 28.82 -11.05 -15.84
N LEU A 12 29.06 -10.12 -14.94
CA LEU A 12 28.14 -9.79 -13.84
C LEU A 12 26.88 -9.20 -14.48
N ILE A 13 25.90 -10.05 -14.77
CA ILE A 13 24.55 -9.62 -15.10
C ILE A 13 23.94 -9.13 -13.79
N SER A 14 24.12 -7.85 -13.50
CA SER A 14 23.31 -7.18 -12.50
C SER A 14 21.89 -7.20 -13.03
N SER A 15 21.05 -8.10 -12.51
CA SER A 15 19.62 -8.05 -12.74
C SER A 15 19.11 -6.75 -12.12
N LEU A 16 18.91 -5.75 -12.96
CA LEU A 16 18.23 -4.52 -12.59
C LEU A 16 16.77 -4.91 -12.27
N HIS A 17 16.49 -5.22 -11.01
CA HIS A 17 15.11 -5.39 -10.56
C HIS A 17 14.47 -4.01 -10.57
N ALA A 18 13.48 -3.86 -11.43
CA ALA A 18 12.78 -2.60 -11.60
C ALA A 18 11.94 -2.32 -10.34
N GLU A 19 12.18 -1.16 -9.74
CA GLU A 19 11.33 -0.57 -8.74
C GLU A 19 9.91 -0.42 -9.30
N LYS A 20 8.90 -0.90 -8.57
CA LYS A 20 7.50 -0.82 -8.96
C LYS A 20 6.72 0.02 -7.98
N ILE A 21 5.99 1.02 -8.48
CA ILE A 21 5.10 1.88 -7.69
C ILE A 21 3.65 1.55 -8.05
N ILE A 22 2.82 1.31 -7.04
CA ILE A 22 1.38 1.11 -7.17
C ILE A 22 0.71 2.30 -6.49
N THR A 23 -0.01 3.10 -7.25
CA THR A 23 -0.72 4.28 -6.74
C THR A 23 -2.19 3.97 -6.49
N ASN A 24 -2.74 4.47 -5.38
CA ASN A 24 -4.13 4.26 -4.98
C ASN A 24 -4.56 2.79 -5.11
N PRO A 25 -3.89 1.86 -4.42
CA PRO A 25 -4.21 0.44 -4.53
C PRO A 25 -5.66 0.17 -4.13
N ASN A 26 -6.33 -0.71 -4.87
CA ASN A 26 -7.66 -1.18 -4.48
C ASN A 26 -7.54 -2.11 -3.27
N TRP A 27 -8.59 -2.21 -2.50
CA TRP A 27 -8.74 -3.14 -1.38
C TRP A 27 -10.14 -3.77 -1.42
N VAL A 28 -10.29 -4.96 -0.83
CA VAL A 28 -11.58 -5.68 -0.78
C VAL A 28 -12.41 -5.19 0.41
N ALA A 29 -11.80 -5.10 1.59
CA ALA A 29 -12.46 -4.67 2.80
C ALA A 29 -11.49 -3.94 3.75
N ARG A 30 -12.02 -3.07 4.59
CA ARG A 30 -11.30 -2.46 5.71
C ARG A 30 -12.25 -2.22 6.87
N ASN A 31 -11.75 -2.28 8.09
CA ASN A 31 -12.56 -2.09 9.29
C ASN A 31 -12.58 -0.65 9.82
N THR A 32 -11.78 0.25 9.24
CA THR A 32 -11.71 1.65 9.66
C THR A 32 -11.40 2.59 8.49
N PRO A 33 -11.99 3.78 8.46
CA PRO A 33 -11.63 4.82 7.49
C PRO A 33 -10.38 5.62 7.90
N VAL A 34 -9.83 5.41 9.10
CA VAL A 34 -8.70 6.18 9.64
C VAL A 34 -7.45 6.02 8.81
N VAL A 35 -7.23 4.83 8.25
CA VAL A 35 -6.02 4.47 7.50
C VAL A 35 -6.34 4.31 6.02
N THR A 36 -5.58 5.00 5.17
CA THR A 36 -5.61 4.84 3.72
C THR A 36 -4.19 4.60 3.21
N VAL A 37 -4.00 3.54 2.43
CA VAL A 37 -2.74 3.31 1.71
C VAL A 37 -2.79 4.07 0.40
N ASP A 38 -1.97 5.10 0.27
CA ASP A 38 -1.95 5.97 -0.91
C ASP A 38 -1.12 5.38 -2.04
N SER A 39 0.02 4.78 -1.70
CA SER A 39 0.86 4.09 -2.66
C SER A 39 1.75 3.04 -2.00
N ILE A 40 2.24 2.11 -2.82
CA ILE A 40 3.15 1.06 -2.40
C ILE A 40 4.35 1.08 -3.34
N LEU A 41 5.54 1.17 -2.76
CA LEU A 41 6.81 1.06 -3.47
C LEU A 41 7.39 -0.32 -3.22
N LEU A 42 7.50 -1.12 -4.27
CA LEU A 42 8.07 -2.47 -4.22
C LEU A 42 9.50 -2.45 -4.70
N ARG A 43 10.42 -2.90 -3.85
CA ARG A 43 11.85 -3.08 -4.13
C ARG A 43 12.30 -4.47 -3.71
N ASP A 44 13.46 -4.89 -4.15
CA ASP A 44 14.03 -6.22 -3.85
C ASP A 44 14.33 -6.44 -2.36
N THR A 45 14.58 -5.37 -1.60
CA THR A 45 14.99 -5.45 -0.20
C THR A 45 13.94 -4.98 0.78
N VAL A 46 12.99 -4.16 0.32
CA VAL A 46 11.98 -3.51 1.15
C VAL A 46 10.73 -3.21 0.33
N SER A 47 9.59 -3.28 0.97
CA SER A 47 8.32 -2.75 0.45
C SER A 47 7.89 -1.60 1.34
N ARG A 48 7.77 -0.38 0.77
CA ARG A 48 7.38 0.82 1.50
C ARG A 48 5.93 1.18 1.19
N MET A 49 5.16 1.44 2.22
CA MET A 49 3.78 1.90 2.10
C MET A 49 3.68 3.34 2.55
N TYR A 50 3.15 4.19 1.69
CA TYR A 50 2.80 5.57 1.98
C TYR A 50 1.34 5.59 2.43
N ILE A 51 1.11 6.07 3.64
CA ILE A 51 -0.16 5.95 4.34
C ILE A 51 -0.62 7.32 4.81
N THR A 52 -1.88 7.62 4.57
CA THR A 52 -2.58 8.76 5.15
C THR A 52 -3.43 8.29 6.34
N LEU A 53 -3.17 8.88 7.49
CA LEU A 53 -4.00 8.78 8.68
C LEU A 53 -4.94 9.98 8.74
N LYS A 54 -6.23 9.76 8.96
CA LYS A 54 -7.22 10.82 9.07
C LYS A 54 -8.18 10.55 10.23
N GLN A 55 -8.26 11.52 11.13
CA GLN A 55 -9.19 11.51 12.27
C GLN A 55 -9.76 12.90 12.51
N LEU A 56 -10.67 13.03 13.49
CA LEU A 56 -11.16 14.33 13.92
C LEU A 56 -10.02 15.19 14.50
N PRO A 57 -10.06 16.53 14.32
CA PRO A 57 -9.10 17.43 14.93
C PRO A 57 -8.99 17.21 16.44
N HIS A 58 -7.78 17.40 16.96
CA HIS A 58 -7.46 17.29 18.39
C HIS A 58 -7.73 15.92 19.04
N THR A 59 -7.99 14.90 18.24
CA THR A 59 -7.98 13.51 18.72
C THR A 59 -6.55 12.95 18.69
N SER A 60 -6.33 11.88 19.43
CA SER A 60 -5.02 11.22 19.48
C SER A 60 -5.09 9.78 18.99
N LEU A 61 -3.96 9.29 18.50
CA LEU A 61 -3.77 7.92 18.07
C LEU A 61 -2.39 7.42 18.52
N THR A 62 -2.25 6.12 18.64
CA THR A 62 -0.97 5.43 18.81
C THR A 62 -0.85 4.38 17.72
N ILE A 63 0.29 4.35 17.05
CA ILE A 63 0.64 3.28 16.11
C ILE A 63 1.61 2.34 16.82
N HIS A 64 1.22 1.08 16.98
CA HIS A 64 2.05 0.05 17.60
C HIS A 64 3.00 -0.58 16.59
N ASP A 65 4.06 -1.23 17.08
CA ASP A 65 5.06 -1.93 16.25
C ASP A 65 4.62 -3.34 15.79
N ASP A 66 3.34 -3.64 15.90
CA ASP A 66 2.76 -4.97 15.64
C ASP A 66 2.14 -5.13 14.24
N TRP A 67 2.42 -4.18 13.33
CA TRP A 67 1.90 -4.25 11.97
C TRP A 67 2.54 -5.38 11.17
N VAL A 68 1.69 -6.11 10.44
CA VAL A 68 2.06 -7.25 9.61
C VAL A 68 1.40 -7.11 8.25
N VAL A 69 2.17 -7.40 7.20
CA VAL A 69 1.68 -7.66 5.86
C VAL A 69 1.74 -9.16 5.60
N GLN A 70 0.66 -9.75 5.10
CA GLN A 70 0.58 -11.19 4.86
C GLN A 70 -0.27 -11.51 3.62
N ASP A 71 -0.05 -12.68 3.02
CA ASP A 71 -0.98 -13.20 2.01
C ASP A 71 -2.20 -13.86 2.68
N SER A 72 -3.32 -13.97 1.95
CA SER A 72 -4.59 -14.48 2.47
C SER A 72 -4.51 -15.89 3.05
N ILE A 73 -3.57 -16.71 2.57
CA ILE A 73 -3.34 -18.09 3.02
C ILE A 73 -2.13 -18.22 3.96
N LYS A 74 -1.56 -17.09 4.38
CA LYS A 74 -0.46 -16.99 5.35
C LYS A 74 0.81 -17.78 5.01
N ARG A 75 1.10 -17.98 3.72
CA ARG A 75 2.39 -18.53 3.29
C ARG A 75 3.51 -17.50 3.35
N PHE A 76 3.15 -16.21 3.27
CA PHE A 76 4.04 -15.09 3.50
C PHE A 76 3.48 -14.24 4.63
N SER A 77 4.37 -13.79 5.52
CA SER A 77 4.07 -12.83 6.58
C SER A 77 5.32 -12.00 6.86
N GLY A 78 5.19 -10.69 6.83
CA GLY A 78 6.27 -9.76 7.10
C GLY A 78 5.86 -8.72 8.14
N LYS A 79 6.61 -8.64 9.26
CA LYS A 79 6.42 -7.61 10.28
C LYS A 79 7.01 -6.28 9.80
N VAL A 80 6.37 -5.16 10.16
CA VAL A 80 6.91 -3.81 9.96
C VAL A 80 8.31 -3.70 10.55
N ARG A 81 9.19 -3.01 9.82
CA ARG A 81 10.60 -2.81 10.20
C ARG A 81 10.88 -1.40 10.69
N ASP A 82 10.21 -0.43 10.08
CA ASP A 82 10.44 1.00 10.35
C ASP A 82 9.19 1.82 10.05
N ILE A 83 9.13 3.01 10.64
CA ILE A 83 8.07 4.00 10.43
C ILE A 83 8.68 5.40 10.43
N ASP A 84 8.25 6.22 9.46
CA ASP A 84 8.55 7.64 9.38
C ASP A 84 7.25 8.47 9.51
N GLY A 85 7.37 9.66 10.08
CA GLY A 85 6.25 10.58 10.28
C GLY A 85 5.69 10.59 11.70
N VAL A 86 5.70 9.45 12.38
CA VAL A 86 5.39 9.30 13.81
C VAL A 86 6.32 8.25 14.43
N ASP A 87 6.35 8.14 15.74
CA ASP A 87 7.08 7.07 16.44
C ASP A 87 6.13 5.93 16.84
N PHE A 88 6.62 4.68 16.78
CA PHE A 88 5.89 3.55 17.34
C PHE A 88 5.65 3.71 18.85
N ASP A 89 4.53 3.22 19.33
CA ASP A 89 4.13 3.17 20.74
C ASP A 89 4.11 4.53 21.45
N ARG A 90 4.08 5.63 20.69
CA ARG A 90 3.90 6.99 21.20
C ARG A 90 2.56 7.58 20.78
N ILE A 91 1.96 8.32 21.68
CA ILE A 91 0.72 9.07 21.41
C ILE A 91 1.09 10.30 20.59
N PHE A 92 0.40 10.49 19.47
CA PHE A 92 0.44 11.73 18.69
C PHE A 92 -0.99 12.28 18.52
N GLN A 93 -1.09 13.59 18.26
CA GLN A 93 -2.36 14.29 18.10
C GLN A 93 -2.53 14.75 16.67
N PHE A 94 -3.77 14.73 16.20
CA PHE A 94 -4.16 15.33 14.94
C PHE A 94 -4.39 16.82 15.12
N ASP A 95 -3.75 17.63 14.28
CA ASP A 95 -3.93 19.06 14.21
C ASP A 95 -5.29 19.44 13.58
N SER A 96 -5.48 20.71 13.31
CA SER A 96 -6.72 21.23 12.71
C SER A 96 -7.02 20.66 11.31
N ASP A 97 -6.01 20.26 10.55
CA ASP A 97 -6.16 19.62 9.24
C ASP A 97 -6.57 18.14 9.31
N SER A 98 -6.53 17.54 10.49
CA SER A 98 -7.00 16.17 10.76
C SER A 98 -6.27 15.07 9.97
N THR A 99 -5.10 15.37 9.42
CA THR A 99 -4.38 14.46 8.51
C THR A 99 -2.91 14.36 8.87
N ILE A 100 -2.38 13.13 8.92
CA ILE A 100 -0.97 12.84 9.13
C ILE A 100 -0.53 11.85 8.06
N HIS A 101 0.62 12.10 7.43
CA HIS A 101 1.23 11.20 6.47
C HIS A 101 2.36 10.43 7.14
N ILE A 102 2.37 9.13 6.95
CA ILE A 102 3.41 8.23 7.46
C ILE A 102 3.92 7.32 6.35
N GLU A 103 5.12 6.82 6.54
CA GLU A 103 5.71 5.79 5.70
C GLU A 103 6.03 4.57 6.57
N MET A 104 5.67 3.38 6.10
CA MET A 104 5.99 2.13 6.79
C MET A 104 6.79 1.22 5.89
N ASP A 105 7.89 0.71 6.41
CA ASP A 105 8.75 -0.26 5.73
C ASP A 105 8.46 -1.67 6.21
N PHE A 106 8.20 -2.56 5.25
CA PHE A 106 8.02 -3.99 5.44
C PHE A 106 9.12 -4.76 4.69
N PRO A 107 9.34 -6.06 5.00
CA PRO A 107 10.18 -6.91 4.17
C PRO A 107 9.73 -6.86 2.70
N ALA A 108 10.66 -7.13 1.78
CA ALA A 108 10.33 -7.26 0.37
C ALA A 108 9.20 -8.26 0.17
N LEU A 109 8.17 -7.85 -0.56
CA LEU A 109 7.06 -8.73 -0.91
C LEU A 109 7.45 -9.65 -2.05
N PRO A 110 7.15 -10.97 -1.98
CA PRO A 110 7.37 -11.87 -3.08
C PRO A 110 6.71 -11.36 -4.37
N PRO A 111 7.41 -11.35 -5.52
CA PRO A 111 6.87 -10.83 -6.78
C PRO A 111 5.67 -11.63 -7.31
N SER A 112 5.45 -12.83 -6.80
CA SER A 112 4.29 -13.67 -7.11
C SER A 112 3.00 -13.23 -6.42
N LEU A 113 3.07 -12.37 -5.40
CA LEU A 113 1.89 -11.88 -4.71
C LEU A 113 1.17 -10.81 -5.55
N THR A 114 -0.12 -10.96 -5.70
CA THR A 114 -1.00 -9.99 -6.38
C THR A 114 -1.83 -9.16 -5.42
N GLU A 115 -1.97 -9.62 -4.19
CA GLU A 115 -2.67 -8.94 -3.11
C GLU A 115 -2.13 -9.34 -1.75
N VAL A 116 -2.33 -8.50 -0.75
CA VAL A 116 -1.94 -8.74 0.64
C VAL A 116 -2.98 -8.20 1.59
N ASP A 117 -2.98 -8.74 2.80
CA ASP A 117 -3.69 -8.19 3.94
C ASP A 117 -2.71 -7.41 4.83
N ILE A 118 -3.18 -6.28 5.38
CA ILE A 118 -2.45 -5.49 6.38
C ILE A 118 -3.23 -5.57 7.68
N ILE A 119 -2.54 -5.93 8.76
CA ILE A 119 -3.11 -5.99 10.10
C ILE A 119 -2.16 -5.27 11.04
N GLY A 120 -2.69 -4.35 11.82
CA GLY A 120 -1.89 -3.59 12.77
C GLY A 120 -2.69 -3.15 13.98
N ASN A 121 -2.00 -2.57 14.95
CA ASN A 121 -2.58 -2.10 16.21
C ASN A 121 -3.40 -3.17 16.95
N GLN A 122 -2.94 -4.41 16.91
CA GLN A 122 -3.66 -5.55 17.51
C GLN A 122 -3.82 -5.42 19.03
N LYS A 123 -2.94 -4.63 19.68
CA LYS A 123 -3.02 -4.34 21.11
C LYS A 123 -4.14 -3.37 21.48
N SER A 124 -4.56 -2.51 20.53
CA SER A 124 -5.62 -1.53 20.74
C SER A 124 -6.17 -1.03 19.40
N ASN A 125 -7.49 -1.03 19.23
CA ASN A 125 -8.13 -0.55 18.01
C ASN A 125 -7.53 -1.18 16.74
N GLU A 126 -7.57 -2.49 16.65
CA GLU A 126 -7.03 -3.24 15.53
C GLU A 126 -7.45 -2.68 14.18
N ILE A 127 -6.49 -2.50 13.30
CA ILE A 127 -6.68 -2.00 11.93
C ILE A 127 -6.48 -3.16 10.98
N ARG A 128 -7.44 -3.36 10.09
CA ARG A 128 -7.39 -4.38 9.04
C ARG A 128 -7.71 -3.78 7.69
N ILE A 129 -6.85 -4.05 6.71
CA ILE A 129 -7.09 -3.80 5.28
C ILE A 129 -6.88 -5.13 4.58
N ILE A 130 -7.93 -5.66 3.98
CA ILE A 130 -7.96 -7.00 3.37
C ILE A 130 -7.95 -6.88 1.86
N GLY A 131 -7.17 -7.72 1.19
CA GLY A 131 -7.08 -7.80 -0.26
C GLY A 131 -6.55 -6.51 -0.89
N LEU A 132 -5.51 -5.90 -0.28
CA LEU A 132 -4.84 -4.75 -0.86
C LEU A 132 -4.07 -5.17 -2.12
N SER A 133 -4.44 -4.60 -3.26
CA SER A 133 -3.90 -4.98 -4.57
C SER A 133 -2.45 -4.52 -4.76
N LEU A 134 -1.59 -5.43 -5.18
CA LEU A 134 -0.20 -5.18 -5.60
C LEU A 134 -0.08 -5.05 -7.13
N THR A 135 -1.21 -4.94 -7.83
CA THR A 135 -1.24 -4.75 -9.29
C THR A 135 -1.70 -3.33 -9.60
N GLU A 136 -1.10 -2.74 -10.62
CA GLU A 136 -1.58 -1.46 -11.14
C GLU A 136 -3.04 -1.58 -11.61
N LYS A 137 -3.83 -0.55 -11.34
CA LYS A 137 -5.17 -0.44 -11.92
C LYS A 137 -5.02 -0.49 -13.43
N ARG A 138 -5.41 -1.59 -14.08
CA ARG A 138 -5.77 -1.51 -15.48
C ARG A 138 -6.94 -0.53 -15.54
N ASN A 139 -6.77 0.61 -16.21
CA ASN A 139 -7.90 1.45 -16.58
C ASN A 139 -8.87 0.55 -17.35
N LYS A 140 -9.82 -0.05 -16.63
CA LYS A 140 -11.00 -0.59 -17.27
C LYS A 140 -11.68 0.65 -17.83
N THR A 141 -11.49 0.91 -19.11
CA THR A 141 -12.40 1.76 -19.86
C THR A 141 -13.78 1.29 -19.44
N SER A 142 -14.51 2.13 -18.72
CA SER A 142 -15.84 1.79 -18.22
C SER A 142 -16.70 1.55 -19.44
N ILE A 143 -17.01 0.27 -19.72
CA ILE A 143 -17.95 -0.13 -20.76
C ILE A 143 -19.39 -0.01 -20.20
N TYR A 144 -19.58 0.76 -19.14
CA TYR A 144 -20.92 1.13 -18.74
C TYR A 144 -21.38 2.26 -19.66
N PRO A 145 -22.45 2.04 -20.45
CA PRO A 145 -23.05 3.14 -21.21
C PRO A 145 -23.37 4.24 -20.20
N GLN A 146 -22.86 5.44 -20.47
CA GLN A 146 -23.21 6.63 -19.71
C GLN A 146 -24.76 6.71 -19.69
N PRO A 147 -25.39 6.90 -18.52
CA PRO A 147 -26.82 7.08 -18.48
C PRO A 147 -27.17 8.23 -19.42
N ASN A 148 -28.01 7.92 -20.39
CA ASN A 148 -28.44 8.85 -21.43
C ASN A 148 -29.01 10.10 -20.75
N PRO A 149 -28.55 11.32 -21.06
CA PRO A 149 -29.01 12.53 -20.40
C PRO A 149 -30.41 12.99 -20.83
N ILE A 150 -31.27 12.08 -21.27
CA ILE A 150 -32.63 12.37 -21.69
C ILE A 150 -33.63 11.98 -20.59
N TYR A 151 -33.55 12.65 -19.45
CA TYR A 151 -34.71 12.91 -18.62
C TYR A 151 -34.71 14.39 -18.23
N ARG A 152 -34.98 15.24 -19.22
CA ARG A 152 -35.62 16.52 -18.93
C ARG A 152 -37.04 16.17 -18.51
N SER A 153 -37.33 16.25 -17.23
CA SER A 153 -38.69 16.29 -16.74
C SER A 153 -39.40 17.46 -17.44
N ALA A 154 -40.38 17.15 -18.29
CA ALA A 154 -41.29 18.14 -18.80
C ALA A 154 -42.06 18.70 -17.57
N THR A 155 -41.84 19.96 -17.28
CA THR A 155 -42.68 20.74 -16.36
C THR A 155 -44.03 20.83 -17.00
N PRO A 156 -45.15 20.41 -16.36
CA PRO A 156 -46.48 20.64 -16.91
C PRO A 156 -46.75 22.14 -16.89
N ALA A 157 -47.07 22.69 -18.07
CA ALA A 157 -47.59 24.03 -18.18
C ALA A 157 -48.98 24.05 -17.57
N ILE A 158 -49.23 24.98 -16.66
CA ILE A 158 -50.52 25.36 -16.14
C ILE A 158 -51.20 26.31 -17.11
#